data_b1753bbb6fcd50ebd5b29ffb2990817e
#
_entry.id   b1753bbb6fcd50ebd5b29ffb2990817e
#
_cell.length_a   1.000
_cell.length_b   1.000
_cell.length_c   1.000
_cell.angle_alpha   90.00
_cell.angle_beta   90.00
_cell.angle_gamma   90.00
#
_symmetry.space_group_name_H-M   'P 1'
#
loop_
_entity.id
_entity.type
_entity.pdbx_description
1 polymer ?
#
loop_
_entity_poly.entity_id
_entity_poly.type
_entity_poly.pdbx_seq_one_letter_code
_entity_poly.pdbx_strand_id
1 'polypeptide(L)'
;SPAGLAAWIAEKFYGWFDQDENALVVSNDEVLAIISLYWFTQSITSSARLYRENGDLGFSFEKIAQPMAGAIFKRDLIAPPKAWAEKIYNVVQWNMHDGGHFAALEKPDVLAKDILDFIDKLNIA
;
A
#
# COMPACT_ATOMS: atom_id res chain seq x y z
N SER A 1 3.41 -11.73 -22.44
CA SER A 1 4.81 -11.65 -22.87
C SER A 1 5.67 -11.06 -21.76
N PRO A 2 6.99 -11.30 -21.73
CA PRO A 2 7.87 -10.71 -20.71
C PRO A 2 7.84 -9.18 -20.74
N ALA A 3 7.81 -8.57 -21.91
CA ALA A 3 7.73 -7.12 -22.05
C ALA A 3 6.40 -6.55 -21.51
N GLY A 4 5.28 -7.23 -21.72
CA GLY A 4 3.99 -6.81 -21.17
C GLY A 4 3.96 -6.90 -19.65
N LEU A 5 4.55 -7.94 -19.07
CA LEU A 5 4.69 -8.06 -17.62
C LEU A 5 5.60 -6.96 -17.05
N ALA A 6 6.74 -6.73 -17.69
CA ALA A 6 7.67 -5.68 -17.27
C ALA A 6 7.00 -4.29 -17.30
N ALA A 7 6.29 -3.97 -18.38
CA ALA A 7 5.57 -2.71 -18.50
C ALA A 7 4.48 -2.56 -17.42
N TRP A 8 3.72 -3.62 -17.15
CA TRP A 8 2.66 -3.64 -16.13
C TRP A 8 3.19 -3.34 -14.73
N ILE A 9 4.32 -3.97 -14.35
CA ILE A 9 4.92 -3.76 -13.03
C ILE A 9 5.65 -2.42 -12.95
N ALA A 10 6.52 -2.13 -13.92
CA ALA A 10 7.33 -0.91 -13.91
C ALA A 10 6.46 0.35 -13.88
N GLU A 11 5.37 0.40 -14.67
CA GLU A 11 4.46 1.55 -14.70
C GLU A 11 3.92 1.88 -13.30
N LYS A 12 3.62 0.88 -12.45
CA LYS A 12 3.15 1.11 -11.09
C LYS A 12 4.23 1.75 -10.22
N PHE A 13 5.47 1.27 -10.33
CA PHE A 13 6.58 1.87 -9.60
C PHE A 13 6.82 3.31 -10.03
N TYR A 14 6.87 3.61 -11.30
CA TYR A 14 7.11 4.96 -11.80
C TYR A 14 5.92 5.92 -11.60
N GLY A 15 4.70 5.41 -11.58
CA GLY A 15 3.49 6.24 -11.49
C GLY A 15 2.99 6.48 -10.07
N TRP A 16 3.28 5.57 -9.12
CA TRP A 16 2.66 5.57 -7.80
C TRP A 16 3.62 5.85 -6.65
N PHE A 17 4.92 5.98 -6.94
CA PHE A 17 5.89 6.51 -5.98
C PHE A 17 5.68 8.00 -5.74
N ASP A 18 6.08 8.47 -4.57
CA ASP A 18 6.26 9.90 -4.33
C ASP A 18 7.39 10.41 -5.23
N GLN A 19 7.02 11.15 -6.28
CA GLN A 19 7.94 11.67 -7.28
C GLN A 19 8.63 12.97 -6.85
N ASP A 20 8.80 13.20 -5.57
CA ASP A 20 9.67 14.27 -5.11
C ASP A 20 11.11 13.95 -5.55
N GLU A 21 11.84 14.94 -6.09
CA GLU A 21 13.16 14.78 -6.72
C GLU A 21 14.21 14.09 -5.83
N ASN A 22 13.93 13.98 -4.53
CA ASN A 22 14.75 13.32 -3.53
C ASN A 22 14.27 11.90 -3.13
N ALA A 23 13.25 11.37 -3.78
CA ALA A 23 12.52 10.19 -3.30
C ALA A 23 12.71 8.92 -4.13
N LEU A 24 13.68 8.85 -5.02
CA LEU A 24 13.94 7.62 -5.77
C LEU A 24 14.61 6.58 -4.86
N VAL A 25 13.79 5.85 -4.15
CA VAL A 25 14.21 4.91 -3.11
C VAL A 25 14.35 3.48 -3.63
N VAL A 26 13.80 3.19 -4.82
CA VAL A 26 13.85 1.86 -5.43
C VAL A 26 14.71 1.89 -6.68
N SER A 27 15.77 1.10 -6.66
CA SER A 27 16.67 0.97 -7.81
C SER A 27 16.00 0.21 -8.97
N ASN A 28 16.48 0.44 -10.18
CA ASN A 28 16.04 -0.35 -11.34
C ASN A 28 16.25 -1.84 -11.13
N ASP A 29 17.30 -2.24 -10.41
CA ASP A 29 17.60 -3.64 -10.11
C ASP A 29 16.56 -4.27 -9.20
N GLU A 30 16.03 -3.53 -8.23
CA GLU A 30 14.93 -4.00 -7.37
C GLU A 30 13.63 -4.18 -8.18
N VAL A 31 13.31 -3.23 -9.06
CA VAL A 31 12.15 -3.35 -9.95
C VAL A 31 12.31 -4.57 -10.88
N LEU A 32 13.51 -4.76 -11.45
CA LEU A 32 13.80 -5.92 -12.29
C LEU A 32 13.75 -7.24 -11.51
N ALA A 33 14.18 -7.25 -10.26
CA ALA A 33 14.08 -8.42 -9.38
C ALA A 33 12.62 -8.83 -9.16
N ILE A 34 11.74 -7.86 -8.91
CA ILE A 34 10.29 -8.09 -8.74
C ILE A 34 9.68 -8.62 -10.04
N ILE A 35 9.99 -8.00 -11.18
CA ILE A 35 9.53 -8.47 -12.50
C ILE A 35 9.99 -9.92 -12.75
N SER A 36 11.26 -10.21 -12.46
CA SER A 36 11.84 -11.54 -12.62
C SER A 36 11.16 -12.58 -11.72
N LEU A 37 10.86 -12.21 -10.48
CA LEU A 37 10.12 -13.08 -9.55
C LEU A 37 8.77 -13.50 -10.16
N TYR A 38 7.95 -12.54 -10.60
CA TYR A 38 6.67 -12.85 -11.23
C TYR A 38 6.80 -13.66 -12.51
N TRP A 39 7.84 -13.39 -13.31
CA TRP A 39 8.07 -14.10 -14.55
C TRP A 39 8.48 -15.56 -14.33
N PHE A 40 9.49 -15.80 -13.51
CA PHE A 40 10.03 -17.15 -13.29
C PHE A 40 9.10 -18.03 -12.45
N THR A 41 8.33 -17.45 -11.54
CA THR A 41 7.31 -18.19 -10.77
C THR A 41 6.00 -18.36 -11.52
N GLN A 42 5.82 -17.73 -12.69
CA GLN A 42 4.59 -17.74 -13.49
C GLN A 42 3.35 -17.25 -12.68
N SER A 43 3.55 -16.37 -11.70
CA SER A 43 2.53 -15.98 -10.74
C SER A 43 1.67 -14.78 -11.13
N ILE A 44 1.97 -14.11 -12.25
CA ILE A 44 1.22 -12.89 -12.65
C ILE A 44 -0.28 -13.14 -12.85
N THR A 45 -0.65 -14.30 -13.40
CA THR A 45 -2.06 -14.62 -13.64
C THR A 45 -2.82 -14.81 -12.33
N SER A 46 -2.22 -15.48 -11.34
CA SER A 46 -2.83 -15.66 -10.02
C SER A 46 -2.92 -14.33 -9.27
N SER A 47 -1.90 -13.48 -9.36
CA SER A 47 -1.90 -12.14 -8.79
C SER A 47 -3.00 -11.26 -9.40
N ALA A 48 -3.18 -11.30 -10.73
CA ALA A 48 -4.19 -10.50 -11.41
C ALA A 48 -5.64 -10.91 -11.09
N ARG A 49 -5.86 -12.14 -10.57
CA ARG A 49 -7.20 -12.57 -10.12
C ARG A 49 -7.78 -11.68 -9.02
N LEU A 50 -6.94 -11.10 -8.17
CA LEU A 50 -7.38 -10.19 -7.11
C LEU A 50 -8.24 -9.04 -7.66
N TYR A 51 -7.85 -8.47 -8.79
CA TYR A 51 -8.60 -7.37 -9.43
C TYR A 51 -9.99 -7.82 -9.90
N ARG A 52 -10.09 -9.03 -10.47
CA ARG A 52 -11.36 -9.58 -10.94
C ARG A 52 -12.28 -9.95 -9.77
N GLU A 53 -11.72 -10.66 -8.79
CA GLU A 53 -12.50 -11.18 -7.65
C GLU A 53 -12.98 -10.05 -6.75
N ASN A 54 -12.20 -8.99 -6.53
CA ASN A 54 -12.63 -7.82 -5.77
C ASN A 54 -13.73 -7.00 -6.46
N GLY A 55 -13.81 -7.05 -7.78
CA GLY A 55 -14.87 -6.36 -8.52
C GLY A 55 -16.27 -6.90 -8.23
N ASP A 56 -16.36 -8.15 -7.80
CA ASP A 56 -17.62 -8.84 -7.48
C ASP A 56 -17.96 -8.77 -5.96
N LEU A 57 -17.04 -8.30 -5.13
CA LEU A 57 -17.25 -8.12 -3.69
C LEU A 57 -18.04 -6.82 -3.45
N GLY A 58 -19.29 -6.96 -2.99
CA GLY A 58 -20.06 -5.83 -2.50
C GLY A 58 -19.39 -5.20 -1.28
N PHE A 59 -19.51 -3.88 -1.13
CA PHE A 59 -19.07 -3.21 0.09
C PHE A 59 -20.05 -3.55 1.24
N SER A 60 -19.53 -4.16 2.32
CA SER A 60 -20.23 -4.22 3.58
C SER A 60 -19.96 -2.94 4.37
N PHE A 61 -21.04 -2.33 4.87
CA PHE A 61 -20.96 -1.15 5.75
C PHE A 61 -21.17 -1.52 7.23
N GLU A 62 -21.06 -2.79 7.57
CA GLU A 62 -21.12 -3.22 8.97
C GLU A 62 -19.91 -2.66 9.72
N LYS A 63 -20.17 -2.10 10.91
CA LYS A 63 -19.12 -1.46 11.71
C LYS A 63 -18.17 -2.52 12.27
N ILE A 64 -16.89 -2.34 12.00
CA ILE A 64 -15.80 -3.17 12.51
C ILE A 64 -15.38 -2.64 13.87
N ALA A 65 -15.53 -3.45 14.92
CA ALA A 65 -15.26 -3.05 16.29
C ALA A 65 -13.77 -3.09 16.67
N GLN A 66 -12.97 -3.86 15.94
CA GLN A 66 -11.54 -3.98 16.19
C GLN A 66 -10.85 -2.61 16.03
N PRO A 67 -9.89 -2.26 16.91
CA PRO A 67 -9.11 -1.05 16.77
C PRO A 67 -8.38 -1.00 15.42
N MET A 68 -8.40 0.16 14.78
CA MET A 68 -7.76 0.38 13.49
C MET A 68 -6.87 1.62 13.53
N ALA A 69 -5.69 1.51 12.94
CA ALA A 69 -4.83 2.64 12.62
C ALA A 69 -4.89 2.97 11.12
N GLY A 70 -4.87 4.25 10.79
CA GLY A 70 -4.66 4.74 9.44
C GLY A 70 -3.34 5.50 9.36
N ALA A 71 -2.36 4.94 8.64
CA ALA A 71 -1.17 5.64 8.18
C ALA A 71 -1.43 6.11 6.75
N ILE A 72 -1.75 7.38 6.57
CA ILE A 72 -2.18 7.92 5.29
C ILE A 72 -1.01 8.66 4.65
N PHE A 73 -0.58 8.18 3.51
CA PHE A 73 0.47 8.81 2.72
C PHE A 73 -0.16 9.77 1.70
N LYS A 74 0.27 11.03 1.72
CA LYS A 74 -0.40 12.13 0.99
C LYS A 74 -0.43 11.98 -0.52
N ARG A 75 0.54 11.23 -1.08
CA ARG A 75 0.67 10.97 -2.51
C ARG A 75 0.30 9.54 -2.90
N ASP A 76 -0.38 8.81 -2.01
CA ASP A 76 -1.00 7.55 -2.36
C ASP A 76 -2.16 7.79 -3.34
N LEU A 77 -2.57 6.76 -4.05
CA LEU A 77 -3.69 6.77 -5.01
C LEU A 77 -4.99 7.31 -4.40
N ILE A 78 -5.20 7.03 -3.13
CA ILE A 78 -6.37 7.47 -2.37
C ILE A 78 -5.92 7.86 -0.96
N ALA A 79 -6.15 9.12 -0.59
CA ALA A 79 -5.99 9.62 0.78
C ALA A 79 -7.39 9.96 1.35
N PRO A 80 -8.14 8.98 1.90
CA PRO A 80 -9.51 9.20 2.32
C PRO A 80 -9.57 10.10 3.55
N PRO A 81 -10.65 10.90 3.69
CA PRO A 81 -10.89 11.63 4.94
C PRO A 81 -11.12 10.67 6.12
N LYS A 82 -10.55 10.99 7.29
CA LYS A 82 -10.75 10.21 8.53
C LYS A 82 -12.22 9.93 8.82
N ALA A 83 -13.07 10.92 8.61
CA ALA A 83 -14.52 10.82 8.85
C ALA A 83 -15.22 9.72 8.02
N TRP A 84 -14.65 9.30 6.91
CA TRP A 84 -15.16 8.17 6.14
C TRP A 84 -14.78 6.83 6.78
N ALA A 85 -13.54 6.72 7.25
CA ALA A 85 -13.06 5.53 7.94
C ALA A 85 -13.83 5.32 9.27
N GLU A 86 -14.11 6.38 10.03
CA GLU A 86 -14.83 6.33 11.29
C GLU A 86 -16.28 5.82 11.18
N LYS A 87 -16.87 5.86 9.98
CA LYS A 87 -18.20 5.27 9.75
C LYS A 87 -18.20 3.75 9.82
N ILE A 88 -17.10 3.12 9.44
CA ILE A 88 -16.98 1.68 9.29
C ILE A 88 -16.06 1.08 10.36
N TYR A 89 -14.97 1.79 10.70
CA TYR A 89 -13.91 1.30 11.57
C TYR A 89 -13.88 1.98 12.93
N ASN A 90 -13.36 1.28 13.92
CA ASN A 90 -13.00 1.84 15.22
C ASN A 90 -11.60 2.49 15.11
N VAL A 91 -11.54 3.73 14.64
CA VAL A 91 -10.29 4.43 14.36
C VAL A 91 -9.68 4.98 15.64
N VAL A 92 -8.60 4.38 16.12
CA VAL A 92 -7.85 4.80 17.32
C VAL A 92 -6.59 5.58 17.00
N GLN A 93 -6.11 5.49 15.76
CA GLN A 93 -4.97 6.27 15.26
C GLN A 93 -5.23 6.70 13.82
N TRP A 94 -4.83 7.94 13.49
CA TRP A 94 -4.91 8.44 12.12
C TRP A 94 -3.81 9.48 11.91
N ASN A 95 -2.79 9.10 11.16
CA ASN A 95 -1.64 9.95 10.92
C ASN A 95 -1.48 10.22 9.43
N MET A 96 -1.05 11.45 9.10
CA MET A 96 -0.76 11.87 7.73
C MET A 96 0.76 11.94 7.57
N HIS A 97 1.28 11.28 6.55
CA HIS A 97 2.70 11.21 6.24
C HIS A 97 2.99 11.69 4.81
N ASP A 98 4.22 12.11 4.58
CA ASP A 98 4.74 12.34 3.24
C ASP A 98 5.22 10.99 2.66
N GLY A 99 4.91 10.73 1.38
CA GLY A 99 5.20 9.48 0.69
C GLY A 99 4.07 9.08 -0.24
N GLY A 100 4.31 8.07 -1.06
CA GLY A 100 3.41 7.54 -2.07
C GLY A 100 2.80 6.19 -1.70
N HIS A 101 2.39 5.47 -2.74
CA HIS A 101 1.66 4.20 -2.62
C HIS A 101 2.51 3.07 -2.00
N PHE A 102 3.81 3.06 -2.27
CA PHE A 102 4.70 2.02 -1.78
C PHE A 102 5.41 2.44 -0.49
N ALA A 103 4.65 2.90 0.48
CA ALA A 103 5.13 3.49 1.72
C ALA A 103 6.19 2.67 2.45
N ALA A 104 6.09 1.33 2.44
CA ALA A 104 7.07 0.45 3.06
C ALA A 104 8.45 0.50 2.37
N LEU A 105 8.50 0.82 1.08
CA LEU A 105 9.73 1.00 0.33
C LEU A 105 10.23 2.45 0.40
N GLU A 106 9.31 3.40 0.34
CA GLU A 106 9.62 4.84 0.28
C GLU A 106 9.99 5.43 1.63
N LYS A 107 9.28 5.04 2.68
CA LYS A 107 9.38 5.61 4.03
C LYS A 107 9.32 4.50 5.11
N PRO A 108 10.20 3.49 5.06
CA PRO A 108 10.14 2.33 5.96
C PRO A 108 10.17 2.72 7.44
N ASP A 109 11.03 3.66 7.83
CA ASP A 109 11.16 4.09 9.22
C ASP A 109 9.90 4.81 9.73
N VAL A 110 9.26 5.62 8.87
CA VAL A 110 8.02 6.33 9.19
C VAL A 110 6.88 5.33 9.39
N LEU A 111 6.73 4.38 8.48
CA LEU A 111 5.71 3.35 8.57
C LEU A 111 5.94 2.44 9.77
N ALA A 112 7.18 2.00 10.01
CA ALA A 112 7.54 1.17 11.16
C ALA A 112 7.21 1.88 12.48
N LYS A 113 7.59 3.15 12.59
CA LYS A 113 7.26 3.95 13.78
C LYS A 113 5.74 4.07 13.98
N ASP A 114 4.98 4.32 12.94
CA ASP A 114 3.52 4.46 13.02
C ASP A 114 2.85 3.17 13.50
N ILE A 115 3.36 2.01 13.04
CA ILE A 115 2.90 0.69 13.49
C ILE A 115 3.24 0.47 14.98
N LEU A 116 4.44 0.80 15.41
CA LEU A 116 4.86 0.65 16.81
C LEU A 116 4.02 1.56 17.72
N ASP A 117 3.81 2.83 17.33
CA ASP A 117 2.96 3.76 18.07
C ASP A 117 1.51 3.24 18.21
N PHE A 118 1.01 2.52 17.21
CA PHE A 118 -0.30 1.88 17.28
C PHE A 118 -0.32 0.69 18.23
N ILE A 119 0.70 -0.18 18.18
CA ILE A 119 0.83 -1.33 19.09
C ILE A 119 0.88 -0.86 20.54
N ASP A 120 1.67 0.18 20.82
CA ASP A 120 1.77 0.78 22.16
C ASP A 120 0.42 1.32 22.66
N LYS A 121 -0.37 1.96 21.78
CA LYS A 121 -1.71 2.42 22.13
C LYS A 121 -2.68 1.31 22.49
N LEU A 122 -2.48 0.13 21.93
CA LEU A 122 -3.31 -1.05 22.23
C LEU A 122 -2.89 -1.75 23.52
N ASN A 123 -1.77 -1.36 24.16
CA ASN A 123 -1.16 -2.05 25.30
C ASN A 123 -0.94 -3.54 25.06
N ILE A 124 -0.63 -3.89 23.80
CA ILE A 124 -0.25 -5.25 23.41
C ILE A 124 1.28 -5.32 23.56
N ALA A 125 1.75 -5.64 24.77
CA ALA A 125 3.16 -5.91 25.07
C ALA A 125 3.35 -7.42 25.22
#